data_ee8e5f062f70a95b847de0579ab5df76
#
_entry.id   ee8e5f062f70a95b847de0579ab5df76
#
_cell.length_a   1.000
_cell.length_b   1.000
_cell.length_c   1.000
_cell.angle_alpha   90.00
_cell.angle_beta   90.00
_cell.angle_gamma   90.00
#
_symmetry.space_group_name_H-M   'P 1'
#
loop_
_entity.id
_entity.type
_entity.pdbx_description
1 polymer ?
#
loop_
_entity_poly.entity_id
_entity_poly.type
_entity_poly.pdbx_seq_one_letter_code
_entity_poly.pdbx_strand_id
1 'polypeptide(L)'
;VSSRRQRQMCIRDSLKAVVEKESPDLIIMGKQAIDGDNNQTGQKLAALLGYPQATFASDLSIADGKAVVTREVDGGLQTVSVNLPAIVTTDLRLNEPRYASLPNIMKAKSKPLDVMPASDFGLDIAPRISTLKVSLPPEREAGVIVESVDELIDKLKNEAKVIS
;
A
#
# COMPACT_ATOMS: atom_id res chain seq x y z
N VAL A 1 -16.83 -10.65 7.77
CA VAL A 1 -15.95 -9.62 7.21
C VAL A 1 -14.62 -9.71 7.95
N SER A 2 -13.60 -10.24 7.31
CA SER A 2 -12.23 -10.23 7.83
C SER A 2 -11.81 -8.77 8.06
N SER A 3 -11.17 -8.46 9.20
CA SER A 3 -10.68 -7.11 9.44
C SER A 3 -9.65 -6.71 8.37
N ARG A 4 -9.61 -5.44 8.01
CA ARG A 4 -8.65 -4.92 7.00
C ARG A 4 -7.21 -5.25 7.38
N ARG A 5 -6.86 -5.20 8.67
CA ARG A 5 -5.52 -5.57 9.17
C ARG A 5 -5.18 -7.03 8.89
N GLN A 6 -6.11 -7.93 9.11
CA GLN A 6 -5.90 -9.35 8.88
C GLN A 6 -5.70 -9.67 7.40
N ARG A 7 -6.51 -9.09 6.51
CA ARG A 7 -6.30 -9.23 5.07
C ARG A 7 -4.90 -8.79 4.65
N GLN A 8 -4.43 -7.64 5.15
CA GLN A 8 -3.06 -7.17 4.88
C GLN A 8 -1.99 -8.16 5.36
N MET A 9 -2.16 -8.77 6.52
CA MET A 9 -1.21 -9.78 7.02
C MET A 9 -1.19 -11.02 6.13
N CYS A 10 -2.35 -11.58 5.80
CA CYS A 10 -2.44 -12.73 4.91
C CYS A 10 -1.89 -12.43 3.51
N ILE A 11 -2.20 -11.25 2.94
CA ILE A 11 -1.70 -10.85 1.62
C ILE A 11 -0.18 -10.77 1.62
N ARG A 12 0.44 -10.08 2.60
CA ARG A 12 1.90 -9.95 2.62
C ARG A 12 2.61 -11.29 2.82
N ASP A 13 2.04 -12.18 3.67
CA ASP A 13 2.62 -13.49 3.94
C ASP A 13 2.51 -14.40 2.70
N SER A 14 1.39 -14.34 1.98
CA SER A 14 1.22 -15.02 0.70
C SER A 14 2.18 -14.49 -0.36
N LEU A 15 2.32 -13.16 -0.46
CA LEU A 15 3.28 -12.55 -1.39
C LEU A 15 4.71 -12.94 -1.05
N LYS A 16 5.09 -13.00 0.24
CA LYS A 16 6.40 -13.48 0.66
C LYS A 16 6.66 -14.89 0.14
N ALA A 17 5.73 -15.81 0.34
CA ALA A 17 5.86 -17.19 -0.10
C ALA A 17 6.01 -17.30 -1.64
N VAL A 18 5.28 -16.48 -2.40
CA VAL A 18 5.44 -16.40 -3.85
C VAL A 18 6.82 -15.85 -4.23
N VAL A 19 7.28 -14.79 -3.57
CA VAL A 19 8.61 -14.20 -3.82
C VAL A 19 9.72 -15.21 -3.53
N GLU A 20 9.63 -15.95 -2.44
CA GLU A 20 10.62 -17.00 -2.10
C GLU A 20 10.64 -18.12 -3.12
N LYS A 21 9.49 -18.45 -3.73
CA LYS A 21 9.39 -19.45 -4.80
C LYS A 21 9.93 -18.94 -6.12
N GLU A 22 9.57 -17.75 -6.54
CA GLU A 22 9.90 -17.20 -7.87
C GLU A 22 11.25 -16.48 -7.90
N SER A 23 11.75 -16.04 -6.75
CA SER A 23 13.03 -15.34 -6.57
C SER A 23 13.25 -14.17 -7.55
N PRO A 24 12.31 -13.22 -7.68
CA PRO A 24 12.45 -12.10 -8.61
C PRO A 24 13.50 -11.09 -8.11
N ASP A 25 14.21 -10.46 -9.05
CA ASP A 25 15.14 -9.38 -8.72
C ASP A 25 14.44 -8.05 -8.39
N LEU A 26 13.25 -7.84 -8.92
CA LEU A 26 12.47 -6.61 -8.69
C LEU A 26 10.99 -6.93 -8.49
N ILE A 27 10.44 -6.37 -7.43
CA ILE A 27 9.02 -6.47 -7.12
C ILE A 27 8.42 -5.07 -7.21
N ILE A 28 7.48 -4.89 -8.14
CA ILE A 28 6.75 -3.64 -8.31
C ILE A 28 5.32 -3.82 -7.80
N MET A 29 4.89 -2.92 -6.94
CA MET A 29 3.55 -2.95 -6.33
C MET A 29 2.91 -1.58 -6.38
N GLY A 30 1.58 -1.54 -6.39
CA GLY A 30 0.86 -0.29 -6.13
C GLY A 30 1.14 0.23 -4.71
N LYS A 31 1.20 1.54 -4.54
CA LYS A 31 1.52 2.14 -3.25
C LYS A 31 0.49 1.82 -2.16
N GLN A 32 -0.77 1.73 -2.51
CA GLN A 32 -1.85 1.56 -1.54
C GLN A 32 -3.09 0.92 -2.15
N ALA A 33 -3.93 0.33 -1.29
CA ALA A 33 -5.27 -0.09 -1.62
C ALA A 33 -6.27 0.97 -1.14
N ILE A 34 -7.21 1.35 -2.00
CA ILE A 34 -8.16 2.44 -1.74
C ILE A 34 -9.08 2.18 -0.54
N ASP A 35 -9.33 0.93 -0.20
CA ASP A 35 -10.20 0.54 0.91
C ASP A 35 -9.56 0.74 2.29
N GLY A 36 -8.26 0.66 2.40
CA GLY A 36 -7.50 0.74 3.66
C GLY A 36 -6.63 1.97 3.80
N ASP A 37 -6.13 2.48 2.72
CA ASP A 37 -5.28 3.67 2.60
C ASP A 37 -4.06 3.70 3.54
N ASN A 38 -3.52 2.53 3.86
CA ASN A 38 -2.47 2.40 4.88
C ASN A 38 -1.04 2.43 4.33
N ASN A 39 -0.84 2.29 3.05
CA ASN A 39 0.50 2.25 2.41
C ASN A 39 1.50 1.27 3.05
N GLN A 40 1.07 0.10 3.49
CA GLN A 40 1.90 -0.75 4.34
C GLN A 40 2.30 -2.10 3.73
N THR A 41 1.63 -2.56 2.68
CA THR A 41 1.83 -3.92 2.16
C THR A 41 3.22 -4.11 1.59
N GLY A 42 3.67 -3.23 0.71
CA GLY A 42 5.01 -3.28 0.12
C GLY A 42 6.12 -3.13 1.16
N GLN A 43 6.00 -2.17 2.07
CA GLN A 43 6.97 -1.91 3.12
C GLN A 43 7.09 -3.10 4.10
N LYS A 44 5.95 -3.71 4.47
CA LYS A 44 5.95 -4.92 5.32
C LYS A 44 6.54 -6.12 4.59
N LEU A 45 6.27 -6.27 3.31
CA LEU A 45 6.85 -7.33 2.49
C LEU A 45 8.37 -7.18 2.41
N ALA A 46 8.86 -5.95 2.17
CA ALA A 46 10.29 -5.64 2.14
C ALA A 46 10.98 -6.02 3.46
N ALA A 47 10.39 -5.63 4.59
CA ALA A 47 10.91 -5.97 5.91
C ALA A 47 10.93 -7.48 6.17
N LEU A 48 9.91 -8.23 5.74
CA LEU A 48 9.85 -9.69 5.90
C LEU A 48 10.86 -10.45 5.06
N LEU A 49 11.23 -9.90 3.89
CA LEU A 49 12.21 -10.49 2.98
C LEU A 49 13.64 -10.00 3.24
N GLY A 50 13.81 -8.95 4.05
CA GLY A 50 15.08 -8.27 4.22
C GLY A 50 15.55 -7.52 2.97
N TYR A 51 14.62 -7.16 2.07
CA TYR A 51 14.91 -6.46 0.83
C TYR A 51 14.90 -4.95 1.02
N PRO A 52 15.78 -4.21 0.34
CA PRO A 52 15.68 -2.76 0.27
C PRO A 52 14.38 -2.35 -0.43
N GLN A 53 13.91 -1.15 -0.12
CA GLN A 53 12.65 -0.63 -0.65
C GLN A 53 12.78 0.80 -1.11
N ALA A 54 12.05 1.14 -2.17
CA ALA A 54 11.80 2.50 -2.60
C ALA A 54 10.29 2.70 -2.80
N THR A 55 9.72 3.68 -2.11
CA THR A 55 8.26 3.88 -2.05
C THR A 55 7.83 5.12 -2.81
N PHE A 56 6.58 5.11 -3.31
CA PHE A 56 5.96 6.23 -4.03
C PHE A 56 6.70 6.63 -5.32
N ALA A 57 7.20 5.64 -6.05
CA ALA A 57 7.96 5.87 -7.28
C ALA A 57 7.12 6.59 -8.33
N SER A 58 7.63 7.73 -8.80
CA SER A 58 7.12 8.46 -9.97
C SER A 58 8.03 8.29 -11.20
N ASP A 59 9.27 7.82 -10.98
CA ASP A 59 10.19 7.41 -12.05
C ASP A 59 11.06 6.26 -11.56
N LEU A 60 11.39 5.33 -12.46
CA LEU A 60 12.20 4.14 -12.17
C LEU A 60 13.10 3.81 -13.34
N SER A 61 14.39 3.68 -13.06
CA SER A 61 15.37 3.14 -13.99
C SER A 61 16.22 2.05 -13.34
N ILE A 62 16.68 1.09 -14.15
CA ILE A 62 17.55 0.01 -13.70
C ILE A 62 18.91 0.16 -14.37
N ALA A 63 19.97 0.24 -13.56
CA ALA A 63 21.34 0.31 -14.02
C ALA A 63 22.28 -0.37 -13.02
N ASP A 64 23.26 -1.10 -13.51
CA ASP A 64 24.36 -1.68 -12.71
C ASP A 64 23.89 -2.49 -11.48
N GLY A 65 22.82 -3.27 -11.63
CA GLY A 65 22.27 -4.09 -10.56
C GLY A 65 21.54 -3.29 -9.47
N LYS A 66 21.16 -2.04 -9.76
CA LYS A 66 20.44 -1.15 -8.86
C LYS A 66 19.19 -0.61 -9.50
N ALA A 67 18.17 -0.35 -8.67
CA ALA A 67 17.03 0.44 -9.02
C ALA A 67 17.23 1.89 -8.56
N VAL A 68 17.24 2.82 -9.50
CA VAL A 68 17.26 4.26 -9.25
C VAL A 68 15.83 4.76 -9.36
N VAL A 69 15.31 5.27 -8.27
CA VAL A 69 13.88 5.59 -8.10
C VAL A 69 13.72 7.04 -7.68
N THR A 70 13.00 7.81 -8.48
CA THR A 70 12.52 9.12 -8.07
C THR A 70 11.15 8.96 -7.41
N ARG A 71 11.03 9.45 -6.20
CA ARG A 71 9.85 9.30 -5.35
C ARG A 71 9.31 10.65 -4.92
N GLU A 72 8.02 10.70 -4.68
CA GLU A 72 7.37 11.87 -4.14
C GLU A 72 7.38 11.85 -2.61
N VAL A 73 7.78 12.97 -2.04
CA VAL A 73 7.79 13.23 -0.60
C VAL A 73 7.18 14.60 -0.35
N ASP A 74 6.80 14.91 0.89
CA ASP A 74 6.11 16.16 1.23
C ASP A 74 6.89 17.43 0.79
N GLY A 75 8.21 17.36 0.81
CA GLY A 75 9.07 18.46 0.39
C GLY A 75 9.39 18.53 -1.12
N GLY A 76 8.84 17.64 -1.95
CA GLY A 76 9.09 17.57 -3.39
C GLY A 76 9.51 16.19 -3.89
N LEU A 77 10.56 16.12 -4.70
CA LEU A 77 11.07 14.88 -5.26
C LEU A 77 12.37 14.47 -4.60
N GLN A 78 12.52 13.17 -4.34
CA GLN A 78 13.74 12.57 -3.82
C GLN A 78 14.15 11.39 -4.71
N THR A 79 15.39 11.38 -5.17
CA THR A 79 15.93 10.23 -5.90
C THR A 79 16.77 9.36 -4.97
N VAL A 80 16.46 8.06 -4.93
CA VAL A 80 17.14 7.06 -4.14
C VAL A 80 17.66 5.95 -5.05
N SER A 81 18.77 5.31 -4.68
CA SER A 81 19.30 4.13 -5.36
C SER A 81 19.31 2.96 -4.38
N VAL A 82 18.70 1.86 -4.78
CA VAL A 82 18.63 0.63 -3.98
C VAL A 82 19.21 -0.55 -4.76
N ASN A 83 19.92 -1.44 -4.06
CA ASN A 83 20.45 -2.65 -4.68
C ASN A 83 19.32 -3.64 -4.97
N LEU A 84 19.44 -4.41 -6.04
CA LEU A 84 18.57 -5.55 -6.32
C LEU A 84 19.05 -6.79 -5.53
N PRO A 85 18.13 -7.68 -5.09
CA PRO A 85 16.70 -7.61 -5.26
C PRO A 85 16.04 -6.51 -4.40
N ALA A 86 14.98 -5.87 -4.89
CA ALA A 86 14.34 -4.74 -4.24
C ALA A 86 12.82 -4.73 -4.41
N ILE A 87 12.13 -3.99 -3.52
CA ILE A 87 10.69 -3.73 -3.63
C ILE A 87 10.48 -2.24 -3.92
N VAL A 88 9.70 -1.97 -4.95
CA VAL A 88 9.31 -0.62 -5.35
C VAL A 88 7.79 -0.50 -5.28
N THR A 89 7.29 0.48 -4.52
CA THR A 89 5.88 0.82 -4.59
C THR A 89 5.68 2.06 -5.46
N THR A 90 4.66 2.01 -6.31
CA THR A 90 4.51 2.98 -7.39
C THR A 90 3.38 3.96 -7.13
N ASP A 91 3.61 5.21 -7.49
CA ASP A 91 2.59 6.22 -7.63
C ASP A 91 1.86 6.10 -8.98
N LEU A 92 0.71 6.75 -9.09
CA LEU A 92 -0.09 6.77 -10.32
C LEU A 92 0.62 7.45 -11.52
N ARG A 93 1.67 8.22 -11.27
CA ARG A 93 2.43 8.97 -12.26
C ARG A 93 3.63 8.23 -12.85
N LEU A 94 3.90 6.99 -12.40
CA LEU A 94 5.04 6.22 -12.92
C LEU A 94 4.94 6.00 -14.44
N ASN A 95 3.76 5.62 -14.93
CA ASN A 95 3.51 5.37 -16.33
C ASN A 95 2.09 5.77 -16.73
N GLU A 96 1.92 6.20 -17.95
CA GLU A 96 0.61 6.28 -18.56
C GLU A 96 0.15 4.87 -19.00
N PRO A 97 -1.04 4.39 -18.59
CA PRO A 97 -1.53 3.06 -18.95
C PRO A 97 -1.73 2.91 -20.45
N ARG A 98 -1.20 1.84 -21.01
CA ARG A 98 -1.38 1.50 -22.42
C ARG A 98 -2.76 0.89 -22.69
N TYR A 99 -3.39 1.26 -23.80
CA TYR A 99 -4.61 0.60 -24.25
C TYR A 99 -4.31 -0.81 -24.77
N ALA A 100 -5.14 -1.77 -24.36
CA ALA A 100 -5.05 -3.13 -24.86
C ALA A 100 -5.64 -3.21 -26.28
N SER A 101 -4.84 -3.61 -27.26
CA SER A 101 -5.32 -3.88 -28.60
C SER A 101 -6.10 -5.20 -28.67
N LEU A 102 -7.05 -5.34 -29.59
CA LEU A 102 -7.83 -6.57 -29.74
C LEU A 102 -6.95 -7.82 -29.90
N PRO A 103 -5.88 -7.83 -30.73
CA PRO A 103 -4.97 -8.96 -30.81
C PRO A 103 -4.33 -9.33 -29.46
N ASN A 104 -3.98 -8.36 -28.64
CA ASN A 104 -3.38 -8.61 -27.32
C ASN A 104 -4.42 -9.17 -26.34
N ILE A 105 -5.66 -8.72 -26.38
CA ILE A 105 -6.76 -9.29 -25.61
C ILE A 105 -6.98 -10.76 -25.97
N MET A 106 -6.96 -11.10 -27.27
CA MET A 106 -7.11 -12.48 -27.73
C MET A 106 -5.94 -13.35 -27.30
N LYS A 107 -4.69 -12.86 -27.40
CA LYS A 107 -3.49 -13.56 -26.92
C LYS A 107 -3.52 -13.78 -25.40
N ALA A 108 -4.04 -12.84 -24.63
CA ALA A 108 -4.13 -12.97 -23.19
C ALA A 108 -5.01 -14.16 -22.75
N LYS A 109 -6.05 -14.51 -23.52
CA LYS A 109 -6.92 -15.65 -23.24
C LYS A 109 -6.22 -17.01 -23.31
N SER A 110 -5.13 -17.10 -24.07
CA SER A 110 -4.34 -18.33 -24.23
C SER A 110 -3.08 -18.37 -23.34
N LYS A 111 -2.83 -17.33 -22.55
CA LYS A 111 -1.71 -17.31 -21.60
C LYS A 111 -1.98 -18.29 -20.44
N PRO A 112 -0.97 -19.02 -19.98
CA PRO A 112 -1.11 -19.84 -18.78
C PRO A 112 -1.48 -18.97 -17.57
N LEU A 113 -2.37 -19.51 -16.73
CA LEU A 113 -2.79 -18.93 -15.48
C LEU A 113 -2.68 -20.01 -14.40
N ASP A 114 -1.68 -19.91 -13.56
CA ASP A 114 -1.47 -20.84 -12.46
C ASP A 114 -2.30 -20.39 -11.25
N VAL A 115 -3.17 -21.27 -10.78
CA VAL A 115 -3.98 -21.05 -9.59
C VAL A 115 -3.45 -21.92 -8.48
N MET A 116 -2.89 -21.29 -7.44
CA MET A 116 -2.32 -21.99 -6.29
C MET A 116 -3.15 -21.69 -5.03
N PRO A 117 -3.68 -22.70 -4.34
CA PRO A 117 -4.35 -22.49 -3.06
C PRO A 117 -3.35 -22.07 -1.98
N ALA A 118 -3.79 -21.27 -1.03
CA ALA A 118 -2.93 -20.78 0.07
C ALA A 118 -2.36 -21.93 0.94
N SER A 119 -3.03 -23.09 0.98
CA SER A 119 -2.54 -24.31 1.64
C SER A 119 -1.20 -24.79 1.11
N ASP A 120 -0.91 -24.58 -0.18
CA ASP A 120 0.32 -25.05 -0.82
C ASP A 120 1.55 -24.28 -0.33
N PHE A 121 1.34 -23.12 0.28
CA PHE A 121 2.38 -22.30 0.90
C PHE A 121 2.54 -22.55 2.40
N GLY A 122 1.77 -23.47 3.00
CA GLY A 122 1.81 -23.74 4.44
C GLY A 122 1.38 -22.58 5.32
N LEU A 123 0.60 -21.64 4.78
CA LEU A 123 0.19 -20.43 5.48
C LEU A 123 -1.10 -20.64 6.28
N ASP A 124 -1.07 -20.20 7.54
CA ASP A 124 -2.28 -20.06 8.35
C ASP A 124 -2.99 -18.74 8.00
N ILE A 125 -4.03 -18.84 7.19
CA ILE A 125 -4.90 -17.74 6.79
C ILE A 125 -6.20 -17.67 7.60
N ALA A 126 -6.32 -18.47 8.66
CA ALA A 126 -7.51 -18.48 9.51
C ALA A 126 -7.78 -17.09 10.11
N PRO A 127 -9.04 -16.69 10.21
CA PRO A 127 -9.40 -15.42 10.83
C PRO A 127 -8.98 -15.38 12.30
N ARG A 128 -8.12 -14.40 12.66
CA ARG A 128 -7.68 -14.17 14.05
C ARG A 128 -8.53 -13.13 14.78
N ILE A 129 -9.42 -12.46 14.02
CA ILE A 129 -10.31 -11.42 14.54
C ILE A 129 -11.72 -11.72 14.06
N SER A 130 -12.69 -11.70 14.97
CA SER A 130 -14.11 -11.80 14.68
C SER A 130 -14.79 -10.43 14.89
N THR A 131 -15.70 -10.07 14.00
CA THR A 131 -16.49 -8.85 14.15
C THR A 131 -17.64 -9.15 15.08
N LEU A 132 -17.62 -8.57 16.28
CA LEU A 132 -18.67 -8.78 17.29
C LEU A 132 -19.91 -7.92 17.03
N LYS A 133 -19.69 -6.67 16.57
CA LYS A 133 -20.77 -5.72 16.33
C LYS A 133 -20.37 -4.71 15.26
N VAL A 134 -21.32 -4.35 14.43
CA VAL A 134 -21.23 -3.21 13.50
C VAL A 134 -22.32 -2.23 13.84
N SER A 135 -21.98 -0.96 13.99
CA SER A 135 -22.92 0.14 14.24
C SER A 135 -22.59 1.31 13.32
N LEU A 136 -23.59 2.13 13.04
CA LEU A 136 -23.35 3.40 12.35
C LEU A 136 -22.47 4.30 13.23
N PRO A 137 -21.63 5.15 12.63
CA PRO A 137 -20.98 6.21 13.38
C PRO A 137 -22.03 7.07 14.10
N PRO A 138 -21.71 7.63 15.27
CA PRO A 138 -22.57 8.62 15.88
C PRO A 138 -22.77 9.81 14.94
N GLU A 139 -23.97 10.33 14.90
CA GLU A 139 -24.27 11.56 14.15
C GLU A 139 -23.38 12.70 14.71
N ARG A 140 -22.79 13.45 13.81
CA ARG A 140 -22.01 14.64 14.19
C ARG A 140 -22.99 15.80 14.32
N GLU A 141 -22.96 16.45 15.45
CA GLU A 141 -23.64 17.73 15.62
C GLU A 141 -22.95 18.82 14.80
N ALA A 142 -23.71 19.83 14.38
CA ALA A 142 -23.14 20.97 13.70
C ALA A 142 -22.15 21.69 14.63
N GLY A 143 -21.04 22.14 14.06
CA GLY A 143 -20.06 22.93 14.81
C GLY A 143 -20.63 24.29 15.21
N VAL A 144 -20.00 24.94 16.16
CA VAL A 144 -20.32 26.30 16.57
C VAL A 144 -19.50 27.29 15.71
N ILE A 145 -20.18 28.26 15.11
CA ILE A 145 -19.50 29.37 14.43
C ILE A 145 -19.07 30.37 15.49
N VAL A 146 -17.80 30.68 15.56
CA VAL A 146 -17.23 31.64 16.49
C VAL A 146 -17.06 33.01 15.82
N GLU A 147 -17.16 34.10 16.59
CA GLU A 147 -17.12 35.45 16.06
C GLU A 147 -15.69 36.04 15.98
N SER A 148 -14.75 35.44 16.71
CA SER A 148 -13.36 35.92 16.74
C SER A 148 -12.34 34.77 16.86
N VAL A 149 -11.08 35.08 16.51
CA VAL A 149 -9.95 34.15 16.68
C VAL A 149 -9.70 33.85 18.14
N ASP A 150 -9.84 34.83 19.02
CA ASP A 150 -9.65 34.68 20.46
C ASP A 150 -10.68 33.70 21.06
N GLU A 151 -11.93 33.81 20.65
CA GLU A 151 -12.98 32.86 21.02
C GLU A 151 -12.69 31.44 20.52
N LEU A 152 -12.17 31.30 19.28
CA LEU A 152 -11.77 30.02 18.73
C LEU A 152 -10.67 29.38 19.57
N ILE A 153 -9.63 30.16 19.92
CA ILE A 153 -8.51 29.69 20.75
C ILE A 153 -9.01 29.27 22.10
N ASP A 154 -9.86 30.06 22.74
CA ASP A 154 -10.43 29.73 24.04
C ASP A 154 -11.21 28.43 24.02
N LYS A 155 -12.08 28.24 23.03
CA LYS A 155 -12.84 26.98 22.87
C LYS A 155 -11.95 25.79 22.58
N LEU A 156 -10.95 25.93 21.73
CA LEU A 156 -9.99 24.85 21.43
C LEU A 156 -9.15 24.48 22.65
N LYS A 157 -8.80 25.45 23.50
CA LYS A 157 -8.00 25.26 24.69
C LYS A 157 -8.81 24.71 25.87
N ASN A 158 -9.93 25.33 26.18
CA ASN A 158 -10.67 25.09 27.41
C ASN A 158 -11.81 24.08 27.24
N GLU A 159 -12.50 24.06 26.11
CA GLU A 159 -13.61 23.14 25.83
C GLU A 159 -13.10 21.86 25.14
N ALA A 160 -12.51 21.99 23.95
CA ALA A 160 -12.06 20.85 23.16
C ALA A 160 -10.73 20.23 23.67
N LYS A 161 -9.89 21.00 24.38
CA LYS A 161 -8.61 20.58 24.96
C LYS A 161 -7.65 19.96 23.94
N VAL A 162 -7.63 20.49 22.73
CA VAL A 162 -6.80 20.01 21.61
C VAL A 162 -5.53 20.85 21.42
N ILE A 163 -5.45 22.00 22.08
CA ILE A 163 -4.26 22.87 22.14
C ILE A 163 -3.94 23.20 23.60
N SER A 164 -2.66 23.37 23.93
CA SER A 164 -2.13 23.75 25.24
C SER A 164 -2.03 25.27 25.41
#